data_ab2ebcfd8f607cef8473bac6ff069f8a
#
_entry.id   ab2ebcfd8f607cef8473bac6ff069f8a
#
_cell.length_a   1.000
_cell.length_b   1.000
_cell.length_c   1.000
_cell.angle_alpha   90.00
_cell.angle_beta   90.00
_cell.angle_gamma   90.00
#
_symmetry.space_group_name_H-M   'P 1'
#
loop_
_entity.id
_entity.type
_entity.pdbx_description
1 polymer ?
#
loop_
_entity_poly.entity_id
_entity_poly.type
_entity_poly.pdbx_seq_one_letter_code
_entity_poly.pdbx_strand_id
1 'polypeptide(L)'
;MARRFDGKNVIVTGAGRGIGRAIAQRFASEGADVMCVGRTLEPLEKTVALCGSGFAHSADVSVSADAGGMVDAALDRWERIDVLVNNAGIDDETPFLDMDEGNWDAVIATNLRGPFVVSQRVGRVMAEQGGGVILHNASIDASGGDGPFASYNASKAGILGLNRTMAVELAPHGIRVNAVSPGFTHTDMTERAVGPKLMEYLLHDFDRVPMRRLVKPEEIAAAFVFLASDDASGITGINLTVDCGLTANWYILETLPTE
;
A
#
# COMPACT_ATOMS: atom_id res chain seq x y z
N MET A 1 12.07 -23.17 -0.07
CA MET A 1 12.28 -22.07 0.88
C MET A 1 11.30 -22.25 2.03
N ALA A 2 11.68 -21.92 3.26
CA ALA A 2 10.74 -21.96 4.38
C ALA A 2 9.60 -20.96 4.10
N ARG A 3 8.36 -21.37 4.36
CA ARG A 3 7.17 -20.53 4.22
C ARG A 3 7.10 -19.63 5.46
N ARG A 4 7.51 -18.37 5.35
CA ARG A 4 7.61 -17.43 6.47
C ARG A 4 6.26 -17.08 7.12
N PHE A 5 5.17 -17.30 6.40
CA PHE A 5 3.82 -16.94 6.82
C PHE A 5 2.87 -18.16 6.93
N ASP A 6 3.41 -19.37 7.10
CA ASP A 6 2.57 -20.55 7.39
C ASP A 6 1.73 -20.31 8.65
N GLY A 7 0.40 -20.48 8.52
CA GLY A 7 -0.56 -20.26 9.60
C GLY A 7 -0.78 -18.79 9.98
N LYS A 8 -0.33 -17.84 9.15
CA LYS A 8 -0.57 -16.40 9.34
C LYS A 8 -1.76 -15.92 8.53
N ASN A 9 -2.55 -15.03 9.12
CA ASN A 9 -3.76 -14.43 8.56
C ASN A 9 -3.49 -12.99 8.17
N VAL A 10 -3.66 -12.67 6.89
CA VAL A 10 -3.27 -11.38 6.28
C VAL A 10 -4.46 -10.71 5.62
N ILE A 11 -4.75 -9.47 6.00
CA ILE A 11 -5.74 -8.63 5.31
C ILE A 11 -5.00 -7.69 4.36
N VAL A 12 -5.41 -7.67 3.08
CA VAL A 12 -4.89 -6.74 2.07
C VAL A 12 -6.05 -5.94 1.47
N THR A 13 -6.07 -4.62 1.71
CA THR A 13 -7.06 -3.73 1.10
C THR A 13 -6.61 -3.30 -0.29
N GLY A 14 -7.57 -3.10 -1.21
CA GLY A 14 -7.26 -2.80 -2.61
C GLY A 14 -6.61 -3.97 -3.36
N ALA A 15 -6.89 -5.21 -2.95
CA ALA A 15 -6.23 -6.41 -3.45
C ALA A 15 -6.67 -6.88 -4.85
N GLY A 16 -7.64 -6.21 -5.49
CA GLY A 16 -8.21 -6.66 -6.76
C GLY A 16 -7.31 -6.51 -7.97
N ARG A 17 -6.25 -5.69 -7.92
CA ARG A 17 -5.33 -5.40 -9.05
C ARG A 17 -4.00 -4.78 -8.58
N GLY A 18 -3.08 -4.59 -9.52
CA GLY A 18 -1.83 -3.84 -9.33
C GLY A 18 -1.02 -4.29 -8.12
N ILE A 19 -0.53 -3.33 -7.35
CA ILE A 19 0.31 -3.56 -6.16
C ILE A 19 -0.41 -4.44 -5.13
N GLY A 20 -1.70 -4.18 -4.85
CA GLY A 20 -2.46 -4.95 -3.86
C GLY A 20 -2.60 -6.43 -4.23
N ARG A 21 -2.82 -6.75 -5.51
CA ARG A 21 -2.83 -8.13 -6.01
C ARG A 21 -1.46 -8.79 -5.83
N ALA A 22 -0.39 -8.10 -6.21
CA ALA A 22 0.97 -8.62 -6.06
C ALA A 22 1.33 -8.88 -4.59
N ILE A 23 0.91 -8.00 -3.68
CA ILE A 23 1.09 -8.19 -2.23
C ILE A 23 0.35 -9.45 -1.76
N ALA A 24 -0.95 -9.59 -2.12
CA ALA A 24 -1.76 -10.76 -1.73
C ALA A 24 -1.13 -12.08 -2.23
N GLN A 25 -0.74 -12.13 -3.51
CA GLN A 25 -0.08 -13.29 -4.10
C GLN A 25 1.25 -13.62 -3.42
N ARG A 26 2.04 -12.60 -3.09
CA ARG A 26 3.33 -12.80 -2.44
C ARG A 26 3.15 -13.37 -1.03
N PHE A 27 2.25 -12.84 -0.20
CA PHE A 27 1.95 -13.41 1.12
C PHE A 27 1.44 -14.85 1.01
N ALA A 28 0.51 -15.13 0.10
CA ALA A 28 -0.01 -16.48 -0.13
C ALA A 28 1.08 -17.46 -0.57
N SER A 29 1.99 -17.05 -1.45
CA SER A 29 3.12 -17.88 -1.89
C SER A 29 4.07 -18.26 -0.75
N GLU A 30 4.07 -17.48 0.32
CA GLU A 30 4.85 -17.71 1.53
C GLU A 30 4.05 -18.35 2.68
N GLY A 31 2.83 -18.81 2.39
CA GLY A 31 2.02 -19.67 3.27
C GLY A 31 0.88 -18.97 4.01
N ALA A 32 0.69 -17.66 3.83
CA ALA A 32 -0.42 -16.94 4.46
C ALA A 32 -1.79 -17.36 3.92
N ASP A 33 -2.81 -17.31 4.79
CA ASP A 33 -4.21 -17.20 4.37
C ASP A 33 -4.56 -15.72 4.19
N VAL A 34 -5.03 -15.31 3.00
CA VAL A 34 -5.16 -13.89 2.64
C VAL A 34 -6.61 -13.49 2.39
N MET A 35 -7.09 -12.51 3.15
CA MET A 35 -8.34 -11.82 2.86
C MET A 35 -8.09 -10.69 1.87
N CYS A 36 -8.60 -10.83 0.67
CA CYS A 36 -8.55 -9.82 -0.38
C CYS A 36 -9.75 -8.88 -0.26
N VAL A 37 -9.50 -7.60 0.04
CA VAL A 37 -10.55 -6.60 0.27
C VAL A 37 -10.57 -5.53 -0.80
N GLY A 38 -11.77 -5.08 -1.20
CA GLY A 38 -11.99 -3.98 -2.14
C GLY A 38 -13.47 -3.84 -2.49
N ARG A 39 -13.83 -2.83 -3.28
CA ARG A 39 -15.23 -2.50 -3.58
C ARG A 39 -15.94 -3.48 -4.54
N THR A 40 -15.18 -4.15 -5.40
CA THR A 40 -15.73 -5.00 -6.46
C THR A 40 -15.26 -6.44 -6.25
N LEU A 41 -16.20 -7.37 -6.13
CA LEU A 41 -15.92 -8.76 -5.74
C LEU A 41 -15.15 -9.53 -6.82
N GLU A 42 -15.53 -9.42 -8.10
CA GLU A 42 -14.95 -10.18 -9.20
C GLU A 42 -13.42 -10.08 -9.32
N PRO A 43 -12.79 -8.87 -9.29
CA PRO A 43 -11.33 -8.76 -9.30
C PRO A 43 -10.66 -9.34 -8.05
N LEU A 44 -11.34 -9.36 -6.89
CA LEU A 44 -10.86 -9.95 -5.65
C LEU A 44 -10.86 -11.47 -5.75
N GLU A 45 -11.94 -12.06 -6.24
CA GLU A 45 -12.06 -13.50 -6.49
C GLU A 45 -10.99 -14.01 -7.46
N LYS A 46 -10.69 -13.24 -8.51
CA LYS A 46 -9.55 -13.52 -9.41
C LYS A 46 -8.22 -13.53 -8.65
N THR A 47 -8.02 -12.58 -7.74
CA THR A 47 -6.81 -12.54 -6.92
C THR A 47 -6.72 -13.74 -5.98
N VAL A 48 -7.82 -14.09 -5.31
CA VAL A 48 -7.88 -15.29 -4.45
C VAL A 48 -7.58 -16.56 -5.23
N ALA A 49 -8.14 -16.72 -6.44
CA ALA A 49 -7.84 -17.85 -7.30
C ALA A 49 -6.34 -17.95 -7.66
N LEU A 50 -5.70 -16.80 -7.90
CA LEU A 50 -4.25 -16.75 -8.16
C LEU A 50 -3.40 -17.01 -6.89
N CYS A 51 -3.91 -16.70 -5.71
CA CYS A 51 -3.26 -17.00 -4.43
C CYS A 51 -3.34 -18.50 -4.09
N GLY A 52 -4.37 -19.20 -4.54
CA GLY A 52 -4.63 -20.62 -4.20
C GLY A 52 -5.15 -20.82 -2.77
N SER A 53 -5.28 -19.77 -1.97
CA SER A 53 -5.82 -19.78 -0.60
C SER A 53 -6.42 -18.40 -0.28
N GLY A 54 -7.19 -18.32 0.81
CA GLY A 54 -7.80 -17.07 1.25
C GLY A 54 -9.24 -16.89 0.79
N PHE A 55 -9.74 -15.67 0.91
CA PHE A 55 -11.11 -15.31 0.49
C PHE A 55 -11.23 -13.85 0.08
N ALA A 56 -12.27 -13.55 -0.68
CA ALA A 56 -12.62 -12.20 -1.11
C ALA A 56 -13.70 -11.61 -0.19
N HIS A 57 -13.58 -10.31 0.12
CA HIS A 57 -14.58 -9.56 0.85
C HIS A 57 -14.80 -8.19 0.22
N SER A 58 -16.06 -7.87 -0.11
CA SER A 58 -16.40 -6.56 -0.67
C SER A 58 -16.59 -5.54 0.46
N ALA A 59 -15.76 -4.48 0.44
CA ALA A 59 -15.87 -3.37 1.38
C ALA A 59 -15.27 -2.09 0.78
N ASP A 60 -15.84 -0.93 1.12
CA ASP A 60 -15.26 0.38 0.88
C ASP A 60 -14.59 0.89 2.16
N VAL A 61 -13.26 1.04 2.14
CA VAL A 61 -12.49 1.48 3.31
C VAL A 61 -12.84 2.90 3.77
N SER A 62 -13.43 3.72 2.89
CA SER A 62 -13.91 5.07 3.24
C SER A 62 -15.18 5.04 4.10
N VAL A 63 -15.90 3.91 4.14
CA VAL A 63 -17.14 3.71 4.89
C VAL A 63 -16.85 2.99 6.20
N SER A 64 -17.12 3.65 7.33
CA SER A 64 -16.78 3.10 8.66
C SER A 64 -17.53 1.78 8.99
N ALA A 65 -18.76 1.60 8.49
CA ALA A 65 -19.50 0.36 8.68
C ALA A 65 -18.84 -0.81 7.97
N ASP A 66 -18.38 -0.59 6.72
CA ASP A 66 -17.70 -1.62 5.92
C ASP A 66 -16.37 -2.03 6.56
N ALA A 67 -15.62 -1.07 7.12
CA ALA A 67 -14.40 -1.36 7.88
C ALA A 67 -14.67 -2.21 9.12
N GLY A 68 -15.86 -2.10 9.75
CA GLY A 68 -16.32 -3.00 10.81
C GLY A 68 -16.60 -4.40 10.29
N GLY A 69 -17.49 -4.50 9.29
CA GLY A 69 -17.89 -5.77 8.70
C GLY A 69 -16.69 -6.56 8.13
N MET A 70 -15.67 -5.88 7.63
CA MET A 70 -14.43 -6.51 7.19
C MET A 70 -13.69 -7.19 8.35
N VAL A 71 -13.57 -6.55 9.50
CA VAL A 71 -12.90 -7.12 10.66
C VAL A 71 -13.72 -8.29 11.23
N ASP A 72 -15.04 -8.13 11.31
CA ASP A 72 -15.95 -9.21 11.76
C ASP A 72 -15.82 -10.42 10.83
N ALA A 73 -15.86 -10.23 9.51
CA ALA A 73 -15.68 -11.31 8.53
C ALA A 73 -14.31 -12.00 8.60
N ALA A 74 -13.26 -11.27 8.98
CA ALA A 74 -11.95 -11.85 9.22
C ALA A 74 -11.96 -12.73 10.48
N LEU A 75 -12.58 -12.26 11.59
CA LEU A 75 -12.66 -12.99 12.85
C LEU A 75 -13.62 -14.18 12.81
N ASP A 76 -14.67 -14.13 11.97
CA ASP A 76 -15.56 -15.28 11.74
C ASP A 76 -14.83 -16.45 11.07
N ARG A 77 -13.76 -16.18 10.31
CA ARG A 77 -12.96 -17.19 9.63
C ARG A 77 -11.67 -17.53 10.35
N TRP A 78 -11.09 -16.57 11.06
CA TRP A 78 -9.81 -16.67 11.74
C TRP A 78 -9.94 -16.29 13.22
N GLU A 79 -9.19 -16.94 14.07
CA GLU A 79 -9.14 -16.58 15.49
C GLU A 79 -8.28 -15.33 15.76
N ARG A 80 -7.48 -14.91 14.75
CA ARG A 80 -6.51 -13.81 14.86
C ARG A 80 -6.22 -13.15 13.52
N ILE A 81 -5.72 -11.93 13.58
CA ILE A 81 -5.23 -11.17 12.42
C ILE A 81 -3.75 -10.86 12.65
N ASP A 82 -2.85 -11.45 11.85
CA ASP A 82 -1.41 -11.26 12.04
C ASP A 82 -0.86 -10.05 11.30
N VAL A 83 -1.37 -9.76 10.08
CA VAL A 83 -0.91 -8.64 9.25
C VAL A 83 -2.09 -7.91 8.63
N LEU A 84 -2.04 -6.58 8.71
CA LEU A 84 -2.90 -5.68 7.93
C LEU A 84 -2.06 -4.90 6.92
N VAL A 85 -2.45 -4.93 5.65
CA VAL A 85 -1.89 -4.07 4.61
C VAL A 85 -2.94 -3.08 4.11
N ASN A 86 -2.80 -1.83 4.49
CA ASN A 86 -3.57 -0.70 3.98
C ASN A 86 -3.00 -0.27 2.64
N ASN A 87 -3.51 -0.86 1.55
CA ASN A 87 -3.05 -0.54 0.20
C ASN A 87 -4.14 0.14 -0.65
N ALA A 88 -5.42 0.03 -0.30
CA ALA A 88 -6.49 0.70 -1.04
C ALA A 88 -6.21 2.20 -1.15
N GLY A 89 -6.37 2.74 -2.36
CA GLY A 89 -6.17 4.16 -2.64
C GLY A 89 -6.72 4.55 -4.00
N ILE A 90 -6.99 5.84 -4.14
CA ILE A 90 -7.37 6.53 -5.37
C ILE A 90 -6.50 7.77 -5.54
N ASP A 91 -6.41 8.26 -6.74
CA ASP A 91 -5.79 9.53 -7.13
C ASP A 91 -6.83 10.48 -7.74
N ASP A 92 -6.45 11.75 -7.86
CA ASP A 92 -7.17 12.77 -8.59
C ASP A 92 -6.14 13.70 -9.25
N GLU A 93 -6.20 13.78 -10.58
CA GLU A 93 -5.29 14.56 -11.42
C GLU A 93 -5.83 15.96 -11.74
N THR A 94 -6.61 16.56 -10.83
CA THR A 94 -7.16 17.90 -11.03
C THR A 94 -6.14 18.98 -10.64
N PRO A 95 -5.87 19.98 -11.51
CA PRO A 95 -5.02 21.11 -11.16
C PRO A 95 -5.52 21.83 -9.90
N PHE A 96 -4.61 22.31 -9.07
CA PHE A 96 -4.93 22.87 -7.73
C PHE A 96 -6.02 23.95 -7.73
N LEU A 97 -6.01 24.83 -8.73
CA LEU A 97 -7.00 25.92 -8.82
C LEU A 97 -8.39 25.46 -9.29
N ASP A 98 -8.49 24.27 -9.88
CA ASP A 98 -9.71 23.71 -10.44
C ASP A 98 -10.27 22.55 -9.59
N MET A 99 -9.54 22.15 -8.54
CA MET A 99 -9.93 21.03 -7.67
C MET A 99 -11.16 21.39 -6.84
N ASP A 100 -12.21 20.60 -6.94
CA ASP A 100 -13.37 20.74 -6.08
C ASP A 100 -13.21 20.03 -4.73
N GLU A 101 -13.94 20.48 -3.72
CA GLU A 101 -13.89 19.92 -2.38
C GLU A 101 -14.34 18.45 -2.32
N GLY A 102 -15.27 18.03 -3.20
CA GLY A 102 -15.76 16.66 -3.24
C GLY A 102 -14.68 15.66 -3.70
N ASN A 103 -13.89 16.04 -4.70
CA ASN A 103 -12.73 15.24 -5.14
C ASN A 103 -11.66 15.16 -4.05
N TRP A 104 -11.35 16.31 -3.43
CA TRP A 104 -10.46 16.35 -2.27
C TRP A 104 -10.93 15.40 -1.16
N ASP A 105 -12.18 15.52 -0.73
CA ASP A 105 -12.75 14.72 0.36
C ASP A 105 -12.77 13.24 0.04
N ALA A 106 -13.06 12.84 -1.21
CA ALA A 106 -13.05 11.46 -1.63
C ALA A 106 -11.64 10.82 -1.52
N VAL A 107 -10.59 11.56 -1.92
CA VAL A 107 -9.20 11.10 -1.81
C VAL A 107 -8.80 10.98 -0.34
N ILE A 108 -9.07 12.00 0.47
CA ILE A 108 -8.75 11.98 1.92
C ILE A 108 -9.53 10.87 2.63
N ALA A 109 -10.80 10.68 2.31
CA ALA A 109 -11.62 9.63 2.91
C ALA A 109 -11.07 8.24 2.62
N THR A 110 -10.65 7.99 1.37
CA THR A 110 -10.13 6.67 0.97
C THR A 110 -8.69 6.46 1.44
N ASN A 111 -7.79 7.42 1.17
CA ASN A 111 -6.35 7.22 1.31
C ASN A 111 -5.82 7.46 2.72
N LEU A 112 -6.51 8.27 3.54
CA LEU A 112 -6.03 8.63 4.88
C LEU A 112 -7.00 8.20 5.98
N ARG A 113 -8.28 8.62 5.89
CA ARG A 113 -9.28 8.28 6.90
C ARG A 113 -9.57 6.76 6.91
N GLY A 114 -9.65 6.13 5.74
CA GLY A 114 -9.86 4.69 5.61
C GLY A 114 -8.79 3.87 6.34
N PRO A 115 -7.49 4.03 6.03
CA PRO A 115 -6.41 3.40 6.77
C PRO A 115 -6.44 3.67 8.28
N PHE A 116 -6.80 4.88 8.71
CA PHE A 116 -6.97 5.18 10.14
C PHE A 116 -8.07 4.31 10.76
N VAL A 117 -9.27 4.28 10.18
CA VAL A 117 -10.41 3.54 10.74
C VAL A 117 -10.16 2.03 10.75
N VAL A 118 -9.65 1.49 9.63
CA VAL A 118 -9.31 0.06 9.51
C VAL A 118 -8.22 -0.32 10.52
N SER A 119 -7.15 0.46 10.59
CA SER A 119 -6.04 0.18 11.51
C SER A 119 -6.46 0.27 12.97
N GLN A 120 -7.36 1.20 13.34
CA GLN A 120 -7.85 1.31 14.71
C GLN A 120 -8.63 0.05 15.13
N ARG A 121 -9.46 -0.49 14.24
CA ARG A 121 -10.25 -1.70 14.51
C ARG A 121 -9.37 -2.94 14.59
N VAL A 122 -8.52 -3.16 13.58
CA VAL A 122 -7.58 -4.28 13.54
C VAL A 122 -6.56 -4.16 14.68
N GLY A 123 -6.09 -2.96 15.00
CA GLY A 123 -5.15 -2.71 16.08
C GLY A 123 -5.69 -3.09 17.46
N ARG A 124 -7.02 -2.94 17.71
CA ARG A 124 -7.67 -3.45 18.95
C ARG A 124 -7.59 -4.96 19.04
N VAL A 125 -7.92 -5.66 17.95
CA VAL A 125 -7.79 -7.13 17.87
C VAL A 125 -6.33 -7.55 18.10
N MET A 126 -5.39 -6.89 17.41
CA MET A 126 -3.95 -7.18 17.56
C MET A 126 -3.45 -6.93 18.99
N ALA A 127 -3.94 -5.88 19.68
CA ALA A 127 -3.57 -5.60 21.07
C ALA A 127 -4.08 -6.68 22.02
N GLU A 128 -5.31 -7.15 21.84
CA GLU A 128 -5.92 -8.22 22.64
C GLU A 128 -5.21 -9.57 22.43
N GLN A 129 -4.77 -9.86 21.20
CA GLN A 129 -4.05 -11.09 20.87
C GLN A 129 -2.53 -11.05 21.17
N GLY A 130 -2.00 -9.89 21.62
CA GLY A 130 -0.62 -9.68 22.02
C GLY A 130 0.37 -9.37 20.91
N GLY A 131 -0.07 -8.88 19.76
CA GLY A 131 0.83 -8.42 18.70
C GLY A 131 0.28 -8.56 17.29
N GLY A 132 1.00 -7.96 16.34
CA GLY A 132 0.68 -7.99 14.92
C GLY A 132 1.54 -7.01 14.12
N VAL A 133 1.27 -6.88 12.82
CA VAL A 133 1.95 -5.93 11.93
C VAL A 133 0.94 -5.16 11.10
N ILE A 134 1.06 -3.83 11.10
CA ILE A 134 0.27 -2.94 10.25
C ILE A 134 1.21 -2.26 9.24
N LEU A 135 0.87 -2.36 7.97
CA LEU A 135 1.67 -1.78 6.89
C LEU A 135 0.82 -0.84 6.04
N HIS A 136 1.40 0.31 5.69
CA HIS A 136 0.75 1.32 4.87
C HIS A 136 1.42 1.43 3.49
N ASN A 137 0.62 1.45 2.43
CA ASN A 137 1.07 1.82 1.09
C ASN A 137 1.02 3.35 0.95
N ALA A 138 2.18 3.99 1.19
CA ALA A 138 2.35 5.44 1.00
C ALA A 138 2.63 5.78 -0.48
N SER A 139 3.56 6.66 -0.74
CA SER A 139 4.09 7.05 -2.06
C SER A 139 5.37 7.86 -1.87
N ILE A 140 6.21 7.96 -2.90
CA ILE A 140 7.27 8.98 -2.97
C ILE A 140 6.69 10.39 -2.83
N ASP A 141 5.45 10.63 -3.30
CA ASP A 141 4.72 11.89 -3.22
C ASP A 141 4.37 12.29 -1.78
N ALA A 142 4.54 11.39 -0.83
CA ALA A 142 4.44 11.73 0.60
C ALA A 142 5.57 12.65 1.07
N SER A 143 6.67 12.73 0.34
CA SER A 143 7.89 13.50 0.69
C SER A 143 8.25 14.55 -0.35
N GLY A 144 7.55 14.62 -1.48
CA GLY A 144 7.76 15.58 -2.55
C GLY A 144 6.44 16.13 -3.07
N GLY A 145 6.52 17.14 -3.93
CA GLY A 145 5.36 17.64 -4.67
C GLY A 145 5.36 17.08 -6.08
N ASP A 146 4.23 16.55 -6.50
CA ASP A 146 3.97 16.18 -7.88
C ASP A 146 2.64 16.85 -8.33
N GLY A 147 2.65 17.51 -9.46
CA GLY A 147 1.45 18.17 -9.98
C GLY A 147 0.83 17.31 -11.09
N PRO A 148 -0.50 17.27 -11.17
CA PRO A 148 -1.54 17.97 -10.39
C PRO A 148 -2.22 17.12 -9.28
N PHE A 149 -1.47 16.56 -8.34
CA PHE A 149 -1.91 15.57 -7.35
C PHE A 149 -2.04 16.11 -5.92
N ALA A 150 -2.58 17.30 -5.70
CA ALA A 150 -2.58 17.97 -4.39
C ALA A 150 -3.27 17.14 -3.28
N SER A 151 -4.46 16.60 -3.53
CA SER A 151 -5.18 15.75 -2.55
C SER A 151 -4.46 14.44 -2.28
N TYR A 152 -3.92 13.81 -3.33
CA TYR A 152 -3.15 12.59 -3.22
C TYR A 152 -1.89 12.79 -2.38
N ASN A 153 -1.06 13.80 -2.71
CA ASN A 153 0.15 14.14 -1.98
C ASN A 153 -0.13 14.41 -0.50
N ALA A 154 -1.16 15.22 -0.21
CA ALA A 154 -1.58 15.50 1.16
C ALA A 154 -1.99 14.21 1.90
N SER A 155 -2.76 13.33 1.25
CA SER A 155 -3.18 12.06 1.83
C SER A 155 -2.00 11.14 2.15
N LYS A 156 -1.02 11.04 1.23
CA LYS A 156 0.15 10.18 1.40
C LYS A 156 1.14 10.74 2.43
N ALA A 157 1.30 12.06 2.50
CA ALA A 157 2.05 12.70 3.59
C ALA A 157 1.39 12.47 4.96
N GLY A 158 0.06 12.56 5.03
CA GLY A 158 -0.74 12.24 6.22
C GLY A 158 -0.54 10.80 6.70
N ILE A 159 -0.45 9.83 5.78
CA ILE A 159 -0.16 8.42 6.10
C ILE A 159 1.19 8.28 6.81
N LEU A 160 2.23 8.99 6.38
CA LEU A 160 3.54 8.93 7.06
C LEU A 160 3.49 9.54 8.47
N GLY A 161 2.66 10.57 8.68
CA GLY A 161 2.37 11.11 10.01
C GLY A 161 1.68 10.07 10.90
N LEU A 162 0.59 9.48 10.39
CA LEU A 162 -0.17 8.43 11.07
C LEU A 162 0.71 7.21 11.40
N ASN A 163 1.51 6.75 10.44
CA ASN A 163 2.45 5.64 10.60
C ASN A 163 3.38 5.83 11.82
N ARG A 164 3.99 7.02 11.95
CA ARG A 164 4.90 7.30 13.08
C ARG A 164 4.19 7.29 14.42
N THR A 165 3.02 7.93 14.52
CA THR A 165 2.25 7.95 15.76
C THR A 165 1.77 6.56 16.16
N MET A 166 1.23 5.81 15.22
CA MET A 166 0.80 4.42 15.48
C MET A 166 1.96 3.52 15.90
N ALA A 167 3.14 3.66 15.31
CA ALA A 167 4.31 2.90 15.68
C ALA A 167 4.72 3.12 17.15
N VAL A 168 4.62 4.36 17.63
CA VAL A 168 4.93 4.71 19.03
C VAL A 168 3.85 4.18 19.99
N GLU A 169 2.58 4.42 19.66
CA GLU A 169 1.45 4.09 20.56
C GLU A 169 1.19 2.58 20.64
N LEU A 170 1.41 1.84 19.53
CA LEU A 170 1.07 0.42 19.44
C LEU A 170 2.24 -0.52 19.80
N ALA A 171 3.47 -0.03 19.84
CA ALA A 171 4.64 -0.84 20.20
C ALA A 171 4.52 -1.53 21.58
N PRO A 172 3.98 -0.91 22.65
CA PRO A 172 3.74 -1.59 23.93
C PRO A 172 2.80 -2.78 23.86
N HIS A 173 1.97 -2.87 22.79
CA HIS A 173 1.07 -3.99 22.52
C HIS A 173 1.69 -5.08 21.63
N GLY A 174 2.99 -5.00 21.33
CA GLY A 174 3.66 -5.94 20.43
C GLY A 174 3.33 -5.72 18.95
N ILE A 175 2.79 -4.56 18.57
CA ILE A 175 2.39 -4.26 17.20
C ILE A 175 3.45 -3.38 16.53
N ARG A 176 3.95 -3.81 15.37
CA ARG A 176 4.84 -3.00 14.52
C ARG A 176 4.03 -2.28 13.43
N VAL A 177 4.39 -1.04 13.15
CA VAL A 177 3.73 -0.25 12.10
C VAL A 177 4.77 0.38 11.20
N ASN A 178 4.72 0.10 9.90
CA ASN A 178 5.65 0.64 8.91
C ASN A 178 4.93 1.06 7.63
N ALA A 179 5.59 1.87 6.82
CA ALA A 179 5.11 2.28 5.51
C ALA A 179 6.09 1.85 4.41
N VAL A 180 5.55 1.60 3.22
CA VAL A 180 6.31 1.48 1.98
C VAL A 180 5.90 2.63 1.06
N SER A 181 6.87 3.32 0.47
CA SER A 181 6.66 4.39 -0.52
C SER A 181 7.12 3.91 -1.90
N PRO A 182 6.19 3.44 -2.74
CA PRO A 182 6.49 3.13 -4.13
C PRO A 182 6.85 4.39 -4.92
N GLY A 183 7.77 4.23 -5.88
CA GLY A 183 7.93 5.14 -7.00
C GLY A 183 6.96 4.80 -8.14
N PHE A 184 7.25 5.35 -9.34
CA PHE A 184 6.48 5.02 -10.54
C PHE A 184 6.47 3.51 -10.76
N THR A 185 5.30 2.91 -10.61
CA THR A 185 5.12 1.45 -10.64
C THR A 185 4.29 1.05 -11.86
N HIS A 186 4.70 0.00 -12.58
CA HIS A 186 3.97 -0.51 -13.74
C HIS A 186 2.66 -1.17 -13.29
N THR A 187 1.57 -0.44 -13.38
CA THR A 187 0.21 -0.88 -12.99
C THR A 187 -0.83 -0.37 -13.98
N ASP A 188 -2.03 -0.96 -13.95
CA ASP A 188 -3.20 -0.45 -14.71
C ASP A 188 -3.53 1.03 -14.40
N MET A 189 -3.15 1.54 -13.22
CA MET A 189 -3.31 2.95 -12.83
C MET A 189 -2.35 3.81 -13.67
N THR A 190 -1.07 3.47 -13.67
CA THR A 190 -0.05 4.16 -14.45
C THR A 190 -0.35 4.10 -15.94
N GLU A 191 -0.75 2.94 -16.47
CA GLU A 191 -1.11 2.79 -17.89
C GLU A 191 -2.28 3.68 -18.32
N ARG A 192 -3.24 3.91 -17.41
CA ARG A 192 -4.38 4.81 -17.69
C ARG A 192 -4.04 6.28 -17.55
N ALA A 193 -3.16 6.63 -16.61
CA ALA A 193 -2.75 8.00 -16.36
C ALA A 193 -1.86 8.55 -17.47
N VAL A 194 -1.08 7.70 -18.15
CA VAL A 194 -0.15 8.12 -19.19
C VAL A 194 -0.56 7.59 -20.57
N GLY A 195 -0.41 8.42 -21.61
CA GLY A 195 -0.65 7.98 -22.99
C GLY A 195 0.44 7.03 -23.50
N PRO A 196 0.19 6.32 -24.62
CA PRO A 196 1.10 5.27 -25.11
C PRO A 196 2.56 5.73 -25.30
N LYS A 197 2.77 6.96 -25.80
CA LYS A 197 4.12 7.52 -26.03
C LYS A 197 4.90 7.73 -24.73
N LEU A 198 4.22 8.24 -23.69
CA LEU A 198 4.86 8.41 -22.39
C LEU A 198 5.10 7.06 -21.73
N MET A 199 4.17 6.10 -21.87
CA MET A 199 4.39 4.75 -21.36
C MET A 199 5.59 4.06 -22.01
N GLU A 200 5.79 4.21 -23.33
CA GLU A 200 6.97 3.68 -24.02
C GLU A 200 8.27 4.26 -23.44
N TYR A 201 8.32 5.59 -23.21
CA TYR A 201 9.45 6.24 -22.56
C TYR A 201 9.68 5.69 -21.13
N LEU A 202 8.61 5.57 -20.32
CA LEU A 202 8.71 5.07 -18.95
C LEU A 202 9.21 3.62 -18.87
N LEU A 203 8.89 2.80 -19.88
CA LEU A 203 9.29 1.40 -19.92
C LEU A 203 10.73 1.19 -20.41
N HIS A 204 11.23 2.04 -21.30
CA HIS A 204 12.45 1.75 -22.05
C HIS A 204 13.55 2.81 -21.93
N ASP A 205 13.19 4.04 -21.51
CA ASP A 205 14.09 5.18 -21.62
C ASP A 205 13.96 6.17 -20.44
N PHE A 206 13.43 5.71 -19.33
CA PHE A 206 13.14 6.53 -18.14
C PHE A 206 14.44 7.03 -17.48
N ASP A 207 15.11 7.98 -18.14
CA ASP A 207 16.41 8.51 -17.77
C ASP A 207 16.43 9.27 -16.44
N ARG A 208 15.28 9.79 -15.99
CA ARG A 208 15.13 10.42 -14.67
C ARG A 208 15.25 9.46 -13.51
N VAL A 209 15.07 8.17 -13.75
CA VAL A 209 15.20 7.13 -12.71
C VAL A 209 16.57 6.47 -12.85
N PRO A 210 17.43 6.45 -11.81
CA PRO A 210 18.77 5.87 -11.89
C PRO A 210 18.82 4.45 -12.43
N MET A 211 17.84 3.59 -12.09
CA MET A 211 17.74 2.24 -12.64
C MET A 211 17.04 2.18 -14.00
N ARG A 212 16.65 3.34 -14.58
CA ARG A 212 16.06 3.52 -15.92
C ARG A 212 14.86 2.63 -16.24
N ARG A 213 14.01 2.39 -15.26
CA ARG A 213 12.80 1.58 -15.42
C ARG A 213 11.74 1.90 -14.36
N LEU A 214 10.52 1.51 -14.63
CA LEU A 214 9.46 1.45 -13.64
C LEU A 214 9.76 0.40 -12.56
N VAL A 215 9.22 0.63 -11.37
CA VAL A 215 9.16 -0.37 -10.31
C VAL A 215 8.14 -1.45 -10.71
N LYS A 216 8.42 -2.71 -10.39
CA LYS A 216 7.47 -3.80 -10.59
C LYS A 216 6.61 -3.99 -9.33
N PRO A 217 5.31 -4.29 -9.46
CA PRO A 217 4.45 -4.59 -8.30
C PRO A 217 5.03 -5.66 -7.36
N GLU A 218 5.75 -6.65 -7.91
CA GLU A 218 6.38 -7.73 -7.15
C GLU A 218 7.55 -7.22 -6.27
N GLU A 219 8.24 -6.16 -6.67
CA GLU A 219 9.31 -5.53 -5.87
C GLU A 219 8.72 -4.79 -4.67
N ILE A 220 7.58 -4.12 -4.87
CA ILE A 220 6.82 -3.52 -3.77
C ILE A 220 6.30 -4.61 -2.82
N ALA A 221 5.71 -5.68 -3.37
CA ALA A 221 5.22 -6.80 -2.57
C ALA A 221 6.33 -7.45 -1.73
N ALA A 222 7.55 -7.57 -2.27
CA ALA A 222 8.70 -8.09 -1.53
C ALA A 222 9.05 -7.21 -0.32
N ALA A 223 8.99 -5.87 -0.44
CA ALA A 223 9.20 -4.94 0.66
C ALA A 223 8.13 -5.08 1.76
N PHE A 224 6.86 -5.23 1.39
CA PHE A 224 5.77 -5.48 2.34
C PHE A 224 5.98 -6.78 3.11
N VAL A 225 6.29 -7.86 2.42
CA VAL A 225 6.54 -9.17 3.04
C VAL A 225 7.77 -9.15 3.94
N PHE A 226 8.85 -8.46 3.55
CA PHE A 226 10.01 -8.25 4.43
C PHE A 226 9.61 -7.52 5.72
N LEU A 227 8.93 -6.37 5.62
CA LEU A 227 8.52 -5.58 6.78
C LEU A 227 7.52 -6.32 7.68
N ALA A 228 6.72 -7.25 7.13
CA ALA A 228 5.81 -8.08 7.89
C ALA A 228 6.51 -9.23 8.63
N SER A 229 7.64 -9.70 8.14
CA SER A 229 8.34 -10.88 8.65
C SER A 229 9.12 -10.63 9.95
N ASP A 230 9.59 -11.71 10.57
CA ASP A 230 10.45 -11.67 11.75
C ASP A 230 11.84 -11.09 11.45
N ASP A 231 12.30 -11.11 10.18
CA ASP A 231 13.52 -10.44 9.74
C ASP A 231 13.47 -8.92 9.99
N ALA A 232 12.27 -8.35 10.11
CA ALA A 232 12.01 -6.94 10.44
C ALA A 232 11.55 -6.73 11.88
N SER A 233 11.77 -7.67 12.81
CA SER A 233 11.29 -7.61 14.21
C SER A 233 11.74 -6.37 14.98
N GLY A 234 12.90 -5.80 14.67
CA GLY A 234 13.40 -4.55 15.24
C GLY A 234 12.99 -3.28 14.47
N ILE A 235 12.11 -3.38 13.44
CA ILE A 235 11.77 -2.28 12.56
C ILE A 235 10.32 -1.85 12.79
N THR A 236 10.11 -0.61 13.27
CA THR A 236 8.80 0.05 13.39
C THR A 236 8.94 1.56 13.18
N GLY A 237 7.91 2.21 12.63
CA GLY A 237 7.85 3.65 12.40
C GLY A 237 8.56 4.15 11.13
N ILE A 238 9.20 3.27 10.35
CA ILE A 238 9.94 3.66 9.15
C ILE A 238 9.03 3.84 7.93
N ASN A 239 9.57 4.52 6.95
CA ASN A 239 9.10 4.55 5.56
C ASN A 239 10.18 3.96 4.67
N LEU A 240 9.90 2.81 4.04
CA LEU A 240 10.80 2.15 3.10
C LEU A 240 10.46 2.58 1.68
N THR A 241 11.33 3.38 1.07
CA THR A 241 11.15 3.80 -0.32
C THR A 241 11.62 2.70 -1.28
N VAL A 242 10.80 2.41 -2.31
CA VAL A 242 11.07 1.46 -3.38
C VAL A 242 10.75 2.14 -4.71
N ASP A 243 11.73 2.83 -5.29
CA ASP A 243 11.52 3.80 -6.37
C ASP A 243 12.60 3.76 -7.49
N CYS A 244 13.38 2.69 -7.53
CA CYS A 244 14.49 2.56 -8.47
C CYS A 244 15.53 3.70 -8.40
N GLY A 245 15.61 4.37 -7.22
CA GLY A 245 16.56 5.44 -6.95
C GLY A 245 16.07 6.85 -7.32
N LEU A 246 14.81 7.02 -7.74
CA LEU A 246 14.26 8.30 -8.19
C LEU A 246 14.45 9.41 -7.14
N THR A 247 14.08 9.18 -5.89
CA THR A 247 14.17 10.20 -4.82
C THR A 247 15.58 10.38 -4.27
N ALA A 248 16.50 9.49 -4.57
CA ALA A 248 17.91 9.63 -4.19
C ALA A 248 18.71 10.51 -5.17
N ASN A 249 18.16 10.79 -6.36
CA ASN A 249 18.84 11.56 -7.39
C ASN A 249 18.51 13.06 -7.31
N TRP A 250 19.52 13.89 -7.19
CA TRP A 250 19.38 15.34 -7.12
C TRP A 250 19.36 16.02 -8.50
N TYR A 251 19.60 15.29 -9.58
CA TYR A 251 19.63 15.77 -10.99
C TYR A 251 20.57 16.95 -11.27
N ILE A 252 21.54 17.23 -10.40
CA ILE A 252 22.37 18.44 -10.48
C ILE A 252 23.32 18.41 -11.69
N LEU A 253 23.82 17.23 -12.06
CA LEU A 253 24.82 17.08 -13.11
C LEU A 253 24.25 16.66 -14.47
N GLU A 254 22.99 16.19 -14.52
CA GLU A 254 22.35 15.70 -15.74
C GLU A 254 21.92 16.83 -16.70
N THR A 255 21.94 18.08 -16.21
CA THR A 255 21.63 19.26 -17.04
C THR A 255 22.83 19.86 -17.74
N LEU A 256 24.04 19.36 -17.50
CA LEU A 256 25.24 19.84 -18.18
C LEU A 256 25.38 19.09 -19.50
N PRO A 257 25.54 19.83 -20.63
CA PRO A 257 25.89 19.20 -21.91
C PRO A 257 27.19 18.40 -21.72
N THR A 258 27.15 17.13 -21.98
CA THR A 258 28.38 16.34 -22.17
C THR A 258 28.93 16.70 -23.51
N GLU A 259 30.09 17.37 -23.55
CA GLU A 259 30.84 17.66 -24.79
C GLU A 259 31.19 16.37 -25.55
#